data_614efdb259dfe4963a86cda408624a71
#
_entry.id   614efdb259dfe4963a86cda408624a71
#
_cell.length_a   1.000
_cell.length_b   1.000
_cell.length_c   1.000
_cell.angle_alpha   90.00
_cell.angle_beta   90.00
_cell.angle_gamma   90.00
#
_symmetry.space_group_name_H-M   'P 1'
#
loop_
_entity.id
_entity.type
_entity.pdbx_description
1 polymer ?
#
loop_
_entity_poly.entity_id
_entity_poly.type
_entity_poly.pdbx_seq_one_letter_code
_entity_poly.pdbx_strand_id
1 'polypeptide(L)'
;MIKTDALIIGAGPTGLFTAHQLKIIGLDCQIVDNLDKIGGQCIELYPDKPIYDIPAIPECTGEELTQNLIKQLEPFKIKFHLNERVDEVKKDKNNWEVKTSNGTKFSTPNVIIAGGVGSFEPRKFPTKSTEKYHGKSVLYSIKDKTIFKDKSVVIFGGGDSALDWAIELSNSSKVTPVSYTHLRAHETC
;
A
#
# COMPACT_ATOMS: atom_id res chain seq x y z
N MET A 1 9.70 1.81 25.21
CA MET A 1 9.72 0.63 24.33
C MET A 1 8.42 -0.13 24.53
N ILE A 2 7.68 -0.35 23.46
CA ILE A 2 6.37 -1.01 23.43
C ILE A 2 6.59 -2.52 23.37
N LYS A 3 5.89 -3.27 24.24
CA LYS A 3 5.96 -4.73 24.25
C LYS A 3 4.67 -5.32 23.69
N THR A 4 4.78 -6.39 22.91
CA THR A 4 3.66 -7.14 22.31
C THR A 4 4.14 -8.57 22.02
N ASP A 5 3.24 -9.54 21.89
CA ASP A 5 3.59 -10.92 21.54
C ASP A 5 4.01 -11.05 20.07
N ALA A 6 3.41 -10.21 19.20
CA ALA A 6 3.79 -10.13 17.80
C ALA A 6 3.70 -8.70 17.28
N LEU A 7 4.66 -8.29 16.45
CA LEU A 7 4.60 -7.06 15.67
C LEU A 7 4.43 -7.42 14.20
N ILE A 8 3.40 -6.87 13.58
CA ILE A 8 3.10 -7.05 12.15
C ILE A 8 3.55 -5.79 11.42
N ILE A 9 4.37 -5.93 10.39
CA ILE A 9 4.84 -4.86 9.54
C ILE A 9 4.03 -4.88 8.25
N GLY A 10 3.12 -3.92 8.11
CA GLY A 10 2.20 -3.78 6.99
C GLY A 10 0.74 -3.96 7.40
N ALA A 11 -0.09 -2.95 7.11
CA ALA A 11 -1.54 -2.91 7.37
C ALA A 11 -2.38 -3.23 6.12
N GLY A 12 -1.80 -3.93 5.14
CA GLY A 12 -2.52 -4.47 3.99
C GLY A 12 -3.35 -5.71 4.35
N PRO A 13 -4.07 -6.33 3.40
CA PRO A 13 -4.95 -7.48 3.65
C PRO A 13 -4.30 -8.62 4.40
N THR A 14 -3.06 -8.95 4.04
CA THR A 14 -2.28 -10.00 4.71
C THR A 14 -2.00 -9.66 6.18
N GLY A 15 -1.58 -8.42 6.47
CA GLY A 15 -1.32 -7.98 7.83
C GLY A 15 -2.58 -7.95 8.69
N LEU A 16 -3.69 -7.46 8.15
CA LEU A 16 -4.99 -7.43 8.83
C LEU A 16 -5.48 -8.84 9.16
N PHE A 17 -5.44 -9.75 8.18
CA PHE A 17 -5.86 -11.14 8.42
C PHE A 17 -4.93 -11.86 9.40
N THR A 18 -3.62 -11.62 9.34
CA THR A 18 -2.66 -12.14 10.31
C THR A 18 -3.00 -11.68 11.73
N ALA A 19 -3.31 -10.41 11.92
CA ALA A 19 -3.71 -9.88 13.22
C ALA A 19 -4.97 -10.57 13.75
N HIS A 20 -5.96 -10.79 12.89
CA HIS A 20 -7.17 -11.53 13.23
C HIS A 20 -6.84 -12.96 13.72
N GLN A 21 -5.99 -13.68 12.99
CA GLN A 21 -5.62 -15.05 13.37
C GLN A 21 -4.85 -15.09 14.70
N LEU A 22 -3.91 -14.18 14.92
CA LEU A 22 -3.18 -14.07 16.18
C LEU A 22 -4.12 -13.82 17.37
N LYS A 23 -5.10 -12.92 17.19
CA LYS A 23 -6.08 -12.63 18.24
C LYS A 23 -7.00 -13.80 18.54
N ILE A 24 -7.41 -14.58 17.55
CA ILE A 24 -8.21 -15.81 17.78
C ILE A 24 -7.47 -16.81 18.65
N ILE A 25 -6.16 -16.96 18.48
CA ILE A 25 -5.36 -17.88 19.31
C ILE A 25 -4.87 -17.23 20.63
N GLY A 26 -5.35 -16.02 20.95
CA GLY A 26 -5.09 -15.36 22.24
C GLY A 26 -3.76 -14.61 22.34
N LEU A 27 -3.04 -14.38 21.22
CA LEU A 27 -1.81 -13.59 21.19
C LEU A 27 -2.11 -12.12 21.04
N ASP A 28 -1.40 -11.27 21.78
CA ASP A 28 -1.45 -9.83 21.59
C ASP A 28 -0.57 -9.42 20.40
N CYS A 29 -1.10 -8.53 19.55
CA CYS A 29 -0.35 -8.02 18.41
C CYS A 29 -0.64 -6.56 18.13
N GLN A 30 0.33 -5.89 17.51
CA GLN A 30 0.21 -4.53 17.01
C GLN A 30 0.66 -4.48 15.55
N ILE A 31 0.14 -3.53 14.80
CA ILE A 31 0.46 -3.34 13.39
C ILE A 31 1.15 -2.00 13.21
N VAL A 32 2.22 -1.98 12.41
CA VAL A 32 2.92 -0.76 12.00
C VAL A 32 2.89 -0.65 10.47
N ASP A 33 2.60 0.53 9.95
CA ASP A 33 2.58 0.80 8.51
C ASP A 33 3.09 2.20 8.19
N ASN A 34 3.73 2.32 7.03
CA ASN A 34 4.23 3.60 6.53
C ASN A 34 3.11 4.50 5.98
N LEU A 35 1.99 3.94 5.56
CA LEU A 35 0.85 4.69 5.04
C LEU A 35 0.06 5.36 6.17
N ASP A 36 -0.66 6.41 5.81
CA ASP A 36 -1.59 7.12 6.69
C ASP A 36 -2.94 6.42 6.84
N LYS A 37 -3.16 5.36 6.05
CA LYS A 37 -4.41 4.58 6.00
C LYS A 37 -4.15 3.09 6.10
N ILE A 38 -5.13 2.39 6.66
CA ILE A 38 -5.19 0.93 6.68
C ILE A 38 -5.66 0.44 5.32
N GLY A 39 -5.09 -0.68 4.82
CA GLY A 39 -5.53 -1.35 3.59
C GLY A 39 -4.43 -1.61 2.58
N GLY A 40 -3.26 -0.97 2.72
CA GLY A 40 -2.11 -1.20 1.85
C GLY A 40 -2.43 -0.91 0.39
N GLN A 41 -2.00 -1.80 -0.52
CA GLN A 41 -2.18 -1.64 -1.97
C GLN A 41 -3.65 -1.51 -2.38
N CYS A 42 -4.56 -2.21 -1.71
CA CYS A 42 -5.98 -2.19 -2.04
C CYS A 42 -6.59 -0.79 -1.94
N ILE A 43 -6.15 -0.02 -0.96
CA ILE A 43 -6.63 1.37 -0.76
C ILE A 43 -5.78 2.39 -1.52
N GLU A 44 -4.45 2.18 -1.58
CA GLU A 44 -3.56 3.19 -2.16
C GLU A 44 -3.55 3.17 -3.70
N LEU A 45 -3.69 1.99 -4.32
CA LEU A 45 -3.52 1.82 -5.76
C LEU A 45 -4.82 1.58 -6.55
N TYR A 46 -5.77 0.84 -5.97
CA TYR A 46 -6.95 0.39 -6.71
C TYR A 46 -8.19 0.18 -5.81
N PRO A 47 -8.63 1.22 -5.08
CA PRO A 47 -9.76 1.08 -4.13
C PRO A 47 -11.05 0.64 -4.83
N ASP A 48 -11.31 1.16 -6.03
CA ASP A 48 -12.54 0.92 -6.81
C ASP A 48 -12.41 -0.24 -7.80
N LYS A 49 -11.22 -0.87 -7.92
CA LYS A 49 -11.00 -1.94 -8.89
C LYS A 49 -11.59 -3.25 -8.38
N PRO A 50 -12.37 -4.00 -9.20
CA PRO A 50 -12.85 -5.31 -8.82
C PRO A 50 -11.71 -6.31 -8.68
N ILE A 51 -11.79 -7.15 -7.66
CA ILE A 51 -10.86 -8.23 -7.32
C ILE A 51 -11.64 -9.53 -7.32
N TYR A 52 -11.10 -10.58 -7.93
CA TYR A 52 -11.77 -11.87 -8.15
C TYR A 52 -11.04 -13.06 -7.51
N ASP A 53 -9.86 -12.84 -6.93
CA ASP A 53 -8.93 -13.86 -6.44
C ASP A 53 -8.89 -14.00 -4.92
N ILE A 54 -9.93 -13.53 -4.24
CA ILE A 54 -10.06 -13.68 -2.79
C ILE A 54 -10.87 -14.94 -2.48
N PRO A 55 -10.32 -15.89 -1.69
CA PRO A 55 -11.03 -17.13 -1.35
C PRO A 55 -12.42 -16.86 -0.76
N ALA A 56 -13.44 -17.54 -1.26
CA ALA A 56 -14.83 -17.44 -0.87
C ALA A 56 -15.52 -16.08 -1.13
N ILE A 57 -14.86 -15.14 -1.78
CA ILE A 57 -15.44 -13.87 -2.23
C ILE A 57 -15.34 -13.85 -3.77
N PRO A 58 -16.45 -14.10 -4.51
CA PRO A 58 -16.41 -14.16 -5.96
C PRO A 58 -15.97 -12.87 -6.62
N GLU A 59 -16.35 -11.74 -6.03
CA GLU A 59 -15.99 -10.40 -6.47
C GLU A 59 -16.11 -9.42 -5.30
N CYS A 60 -15.16 -8.51 -5.16
CA CYS A 60 -15.21 -7.34 -4.28
C CYS A 60 -14.28 -6.25 -4.81
N THR A 61 -14.47 -5.02 -4.37
CA THR A 61 -13.49 -3.95 -4.61
C THR A 61 -12.35 -4.00 -3.59
N GLY A 62 -11.25 -3.30 -3.87
CA GLY A 62 -10.14 -3.14 -2.92
C GLY A 62 -10.59 -2.50 -1.62
N GLU A 63 -11.51 -1.53 -1.70
CA GLU A 63 -12.10 -0.87 -0.54
C GLU A 63 -12.99 -1.82 0.26
N GLU A 64 -13.91 -2.54 -0.39
CA GLU A 64 -14.79 -3.50 0.27
C GLU A 64 -14.02 -4.61 0.98
N LEU A 65 -12.97 -5.16 0.35
CA LEU A 65 -12.10 -6.14 1.00
C LEU A 65 -11.49 -5.57 2.28
N THR A 66 -10.94 -4.36 2.20
CA THR A 66 -10.30 -3.70 3.34
C THR A 66 -11.28 -3.44 4.47
N GLN A 67 -12.47 -2.92 4.16
CA GLN A 67 -13.52 -2.66 5.15
C GLN A 67 -13.98 -3.95 5.84
N ASN A 68 -14.14 -5.05 5.09
CA ASN A 68 -14.50 -6.34 5.66
C ASN A 68 -13.42 -6.87 6.62
N LEU A 69 -12.14 -6.73 6.27
CA LEU A 69 -11.03 -7.13 7.14
C LEU A 69 -10.95 -6.27 8.41
N ILE A 70 -11.16 -4.95 8.30
CA ILE A 70 -11.23 -4.05 9.47
C ILE A 70 -12.38 -4.45 10.38
N LYS A 71 -13.56 -4.72 9.82
CA LYS A 71 -14.72 -5.16 10.58
C LYS A 71 -14.48 -6.46 11.35
N GLN A 72 -13.72 -7.40 10.77
CA GLN A 72 -13.30 -8.61 11.47
C GLN A 72 -12.40 -8.32 12.68
N LEU A 73 -11.65 -7.21 12.66
CA LEU A 73 -10.74 -6.81 13.73
C LEU A 73 -11.40 -6.00 14.85
N GLU A 74 -12.57 -5.41 14.62
CA GLU A 74 -13.27 -4.55 15.61
C GLU A 74 -13.38 -5.17 17.02
N PRO A 75 -13.73 -6.49 17.17
CA PRO A 75 -13.83 -7.10 18.50
C PRO A 75 -12.51 -7.14 19.27
N PHE A 76 -11.36 -7.08 18.58
CA PHE A 76 -10.03 -7.30 19.15
C PHE A 76 -9.27 -6.04 19.52
N LYS A 77 -9.75 -4.85 19.17
CA LYS A 77 -9.14 -3.55 19.48
C LYS A 77 -7.65 -3.48 19.15
N ILE A 78 -7.28 -3.84 17.92
CA ILE A 78 -5.89 -3.81 17.44
C ILE A 78 -5.35 -2.38 17.47
N LYS A 79 -4.12 -2.22 17.94
CA LYS A 79 -3.41 -0.94 17.88
C LYS A 79 -2.63 -0.82 16.57
N PHE A 80 -2.91 0.23 15.82
CA PHE A 80 -2.22 0.60 14.59
C PHE A 80 -1.26 1.76 14.85
N HIS A 81 -0.08 1.67 14.28
CA HIS A 81 0.94 2.72 14.23
C HIS A 81 1.12 3.08 12.75
N LEU A 82 0.34 4.05 12.29
CA LEU A 82 0.34 4.54 10.91
C LEU A 82 1.34 5.70 10.75
N ASN A 83 1.72 6.01 9.50
CA ASN A 83 2.75 6.99 9.18
C ASN A 83 4.11 6.66 9.83
N GLU A 84 4.38 5.38 10.08
CA GLU A 84 5.61 4.92 10.70
C GLU A 84 6.27 3.83 9.84
N ARG A 85 7.36 4.16 9.15
CA ARG A 85 8.14 3.17 8.43
C ARG A 85 9.05 2.42 9.41
N VAL A 86 9.13 1.10 9.28
CA VAL A 86 10.14 0.31 10.00
C VAL A 86 11.48 0.47 9.27
N ASP A 87 12.45 1.03 9.99
CA ASP A 87 13.79 1.27 9.46
C ASP A 87 14.79 0.20 9.90
N GLU A 88 14.55 -0.42 11.06
CA GLU A 88 15.49 -1.36 11.62
C GLU A 88 14.78 -2.49 12.37
N VAL A 89 15.24 -3.71 12.15
CA VAL A 89 14.84 -4.93 12.88
C VAL A 89 16.11 -5.62 13.33
N LYS A 90 16.32 -5.70 14.65
CA LYS A 90 17.47 -6.35 15.25
C LYS A 90 17.06 -7.43 16.22
N LYS A 91 17.79 -8.54 16.24
CA LYS A 91 17.61 -9.58 17.24
C LYS A 91 18.33 -9.17 18.54
N ASP A 92 17.59 -9.20 19.65
CA ASP A 92 18.12 -8.98 20.99
C ASP A 92 17.74 -10.16 21.89
N LYS A 93 18.70 -11.07 22.13
CA LYS A 93 18.50 -12.32 22.89
C LYS A 93 17.32 -13.14 22.32
N ASN A 94 16.23 -13.22 23.07
CA ASN A 94 15.03 -13.98 22.70
C ASN A 94 13.97 -13.12 22.01
N ASN A 95 14.18 -11.82 21.88
CA ASN A 95 13.25 -10.87 21.28
C ASN A 95 13.85 -10.23 20.03
N TRP A 96 12.98 -9.52 19.30
CA TRP A 96 13.33 -8.59 18.26
C TRP A 96 13.11 -7.17 18.76
N GLU A 97 14.09 -6.32 18.57
CA GLU A 97 13.94 -4.87 18.69
C GLU A 97 13.65 -4.30 17.32
N VAL A 98 12.53 -3.58 17.20
CA VAL A 98 12.10 -2.92 15.95
C VAL A 98 12.03 -1.43 16.19
N LYS A 99 12.64 -0.65 15.28
CA LYS A 99 12.66 0.80 15.34
C LYS A 99 12.02 1.39 14.09
N THR A 100 11.18 2.41 14.28
CA THR A 100 10.51 3.13 13.20
C THR A 100 11.17 4.47 12.90
N SER A 101 10.82 5.06 11.76
CA SER A 101 11.23 6.40 11.30
C SER A 101 10.90 7.51 12.31
N ASN A 102 9.83 7.36 13.08
CA ASN A 102 9.42 8.33 14.10
C ASN A 102 10.11 8.09 15.47
N GLY A 103 11.02 7.11 15.53
CA GLY A 103 11.75 6.76 16.74
C GLY A 103 10.99 5.86 17.71
N THR A 104 9.79 5.38 17.35
CA THR A 104 9.07 4.37 18.13
C THR A 104 9.87 3.08 18.17
N LYS A 105 9.95 2.46 19.36
CA LYS A 105 10.68 1.20 19.57
C LYS A 105 9.76 0.13 20.12
N PHE A 106 9.81 -1.05 19.50
CA PHE A 106 9.09 -2.25 19.92
C PHE A 106 10.06 -3.32 20.37
N SER A 107 9.62 -4.15 21.32
CA SER A 107 10.28 -5.40 21.71
C SER A 107 9.26 -6.52 21.68
N THR A 108 9.52 -7.52 20.85
CA THR A 108 8.58 -8.62 20.59
C THR A 108 9.32 -9.93 20.31
N PRO A 109 8.82 -11.08 20.76
CA PRO A 109 9.38 -12.37 20.35
C PRO A 109 9.14 -12.70 18.86
N ASN A 110 8.12 -12.09 18.23
CA ASN A 110 7.73 -12.42 16.86
C ASN A 110 7.57 -11.15 16.01
N VAL A 111 8.22 -11.13 14.84
CA VAL A 111 8.03 -10.12 13.81
C VAL A 111 7.48 -10.79 12.57
N ILE A 112 6.37 -10.29 12.06
CA ILE A 112 5.72 -10.79 10.85
C ILE A 112 5.79 -9.69 9.79
N ILE A 113 6.45 -9.98 8.67
CA ILE A 113 6.62 -9.02 7.58
C ILE A 113 5.53 -9.26 6.54
N ALA A 114 4.59 -8.32 6.44
CA ALA A 114 3.49 -8.28 5.49
C ALA A 114 3.52 -6.99 4.65
N GLY A 115 4.73 -6.50 4.33
CA GLY A 115 4.99 -5.18 3.76
C GLY A 115 4.64 -4.99 2.28
N GLY A 116 4.10 -6.01 1.59
CA GLY A 116 3.69 -5.93 0.19
C GLY A 116 4.80 -5.39 -0.71
N VAL A 117 4.51 -4.31 -1.45
CA VAL A 117 5.49 -3.63 -2.34
C VAL A 117 6.43 -2.68 -1.57
N GLY A 118 6.38 -2.68 -0.25
CA GLY A 118 7.20 -1.81 0.60
C GLY A 118 6.53 -0.46 0.91
N SER A 119 7.36 0.57 1.12
CA SER A 119 6.91 1.87 1.63
C SER A 119 6.22 2.77 0.60
N PHE A 120 5.84 2.26 -0.56
CA PHE A 120 5.23 3.04 -1.66
C PHE A 120 6.05 4.28 -2.09
N GLU A 121 7.37 4.22 -1.90
CA GLU A 121 8.24 5.27 -2.42
C GLU A 121 8.30 5.16 -3.95
N PRO A 122 7.76 6.13 -4.69
CA PRO A 122 7.74 6.06 -6.14
C PRO A 122 9.17 6.16 -6.67
N ARG A 123 9.46 5.40 -7.72
CA ARG A 123 10.69 5.57 -8.48
C ARG A 123 10.65 6.95 -9.15
N LYS A 124 11.38 7.92 -8.58
CA LYS A 124 11.40 9.28 -9.07
C LYS A 124 11.95 9.36 -10.50
N PHE A 125 11.43 10.32 -11.25
CA PHE A 125 11.92 10.61 -12.59
C PHE A 125 13.43 10.98 -12.53
N PRO A 126 14.30 10.38 -13.36
CA PRO A 126 15.75 10.42 -13.17
C PRO A 126 16.40 11.79 -13.46
N THR A 127 15.62 12.79 -13.85
CA THR A 127 16.12 14.10 -14.27
C THR A 127 15.98 15.11 -13.13
N LYS A 128 17.09 15.67 -12.65
CA LYS A 128 17.11 16.70 -11.59
C LYS A 128 16.23 17.92 -11.91
N SER A 129 16.08 18.28 -13.19
CA SER A 129 15.23 19.40 -13.62
C SER A 129 13.75 19.22 -13.28
N THR A 130 13.30 17.99 -13.00
CA THR A 130 11.91 17.70 -12.66
C THR A 130 11.61 17.84 -11.16
N GLU A 131 12.62 17.94 -10.31
CA GLU A 131 12.44 17.97 -8.84
C GLU A 131 11.51 19.11 -8.37
N LYS A 132 11.62 20.28 -8.96
CA LYS A 132 10.77 21.45 -8.64
C LYS A 132 9.30 21.29 -9.00
N TYR A 133 8.97 20.26 -9.79
CA TYR A 133 7.60 19.96 -10.25
C TYR A 133 6.96 18.79 -9.51
N HIS A 134 7.73 18.07 -8.67
CA HIS A 134 7.20 16.93 -7.89
C HIS A 134 6.08 17.40 -6.97
N GLY A 135 4.98 16.64 -6.94
CA GLY A 135 3.77 16.97 -6.18
C GLY A 135 2.92 18.12 -6.77
N LYS A 136 3.35 18.74 -7.88
CA LYS A 136 2.61 19.81 -8.57
C LYS A 136 2.13 19.34 -9.93
N SER A 137 3.04 19.25 -10.90
CA SER A 137 2.77 18.80 -12.28
C SER A 137 3.48 17.50 -12.65
N VAL A 138 4.36 16.98 -11.79
CA VAL A 138 4.88 15.62 -11.84
C VAL A 138 4.32 14.85 -10.66
N LEU A 139 3.41 13.93 -10.95
CA LEU A 139 2.69 13.13 -9.97
C LEU A 139 3.04 11.66 -10.17
N TYR A 140 3.12 10.89 -9.10
CA TYR A 140 3.44 9.47 -9.11
C TYR A 140 2.26 8.59 -8.67
N SER A 141 1.21 9.21 -8.15
CA SER A 141 -0.07 8.59 -7.84
C SER A 141 -1.20 9.58 -8.14
N ILE A 142 -2.36 9.07 -8.49
CA ILE A 142 -3.54 9.87 -8.78
C ILE A 142 -4.56 9.57 -7.69
N LYS A 143 -4.81 10.55 -6.81
CA LYS A 143 -5.83 10.46 -5.73
C LYS A 143 -7.15 11.12 -6.15
N ASP A 144 -7.09 12.08 -7.07
CA ASP A 144 -8.26 12.81 -7.59
C ASP A 144 -8.12 13.00 -9.09
N LYS A 145 -8.99 12.38 -9.85
CA LYS A 145 -9.04 12.45 -11.34
C LYS A 145 -9.48 13.82 -11.84
N THR A 146 -10.26 14.55 -11.06
CA THR A 146 -10.88 15.81 -11.48
C THR A 146 -9.86 16.92 -11.74
N ILE A 147 -8.68 16.83 -11.10
CA ILE A 147 -7.60 17.81 -11.28
C ILE A 147 -7.04 17.84 -12.71
N PHE A 148 -7.28 16.77 -13.49
CA PHE A 148 -6.79 16.64 -14.87
C PHE A 148 -7.79 17.08 -15.93
N LYS A 149 -9.04 17.34 -15.54
CA LYS A 149 -10.10 17.73 -16.48
C LYS A 149 -9.67 18.87 -17.38
N ASP A 150 -9.89 18.73 -18.69
CA ASP A 150 -9.55 19.71 -19.74
C ASP A 150 -8.04 20.05 -19.84
N LYS A 151 -7.16 19.18 -19.29
CA LYS A 151 -5.69 19.38 -19.37
C LYS A 151 -5.02 18.45 -20.35
N SER A 152 -3.81 18.84 -20.76
CA SER A 152 -2.88 17.96 -21.46
C SER A 152 -2.07 17.17 -20.44
N VAL A 153 -2.17 15.84 -20.48
CA VAL A 153 -1.53 14.92 -19.53
C VAL A 153 -0.59 14.00 -20.28
N VAL A 154 0.63 13.87 -19.78
CA VAL A 154 1.61 12.91 -20.29
C VAL A 154 1.78 11.80 -19.26
N ILE A 155 1.60 10.55 -19.67
CA ILE A 155 1.74 9.37 -18.81
C ILE A 155 3.02 8.63 -19.19
N PHE A 156 3.98 8.57 -18.27
CA PHE A 156 5.22 7.83 -18.44
C PHE A 156 5.10 6.43 -17.84
N GLY A 157 5.11 5.42 -18.70
CA GLY A 157 5.04 4.01 -18.32
C GLY A 157 4.44 3.16 -19.43
N GLY A 158 4.77 1.88 -19.44
CA GLY A 158 4.28 0.90 -20.44
C GLY A 158 3.65 -0.34 -19.79
N GLY A 159 3.39 -0.32 -18.47
CA GLY A 159 2.67 -1.37 -17.76
C GLY A 159 1.16 -1.11 -17.72
N ASP A 160 0.42 -2.12 -17.23
CA ASP A 160 -1.04 -2.11 -17.16
C ASP A 160 -1.59 -0.86 -16.46
N SER A 161 -1.01 -0.46 -15.34
CA SER A 161 -1.43 0.75 -14.62
C SER A 161 -1.31 2.03 -15.44
N ALA A 162 -0.31 2.14 -16.32
CA ALA A 162 -0.17 3.31 -17.19
C ALA A 162 -1.22 3.31 -18.28
N LEU A 163 -1.57 2.15 -18.81
CA LEU A 163 -2.63 1.98 -19.80
C LEU A 163 -4.01 2.25 -19.21
N ASP A 164 -4.31 1.68 -18.04
CA ASP A 164 -5.55 1.91 -17.31
C ASP A 164 -5.77 3.42 -17.08
N TRP A 165 -4.75 4.12 -16.60
CA TRP A 165 -4.82 5.57 -16.41
C TRP A 165 -4.93 6.35 -17.73
N ALA A 166 -4.28 5.89 -18.80
CA ALA A 166 -4.41 6.53 -20.09
C ALA A 166 -5.84 6.44 -20.64
N ILE A 167 -6.47 5.27 -20.51
CA ILE A 167 -7.87 5.04 -20.91
C ILE A 167 -8.80 5.88 -20.04
N GLU A 168 -8.66 5.80 -18.71
CA GLU A 168 -9.53 6.50 -17.77
C GLU A 168 -9.51 8.02 -17.96
N LEU A 169 -8.31 8.62 -18.06
CA LEU A 169 -8.16 10.07 -18.21
C LEU A 169 -8.50 10.57 -19.62
N SER A 170 -8.47 9.71 -20.66
CA SER A 170 -8.83 10.10 -22.03
C SER A 170 -10.26 10.58 -22.15
N ASN A 171 -11.15 10.18 -21.23
CA ASN A 171 -12.54 10.62 -21.21
C ASN A 171 -12.71 12.12 -20.87
N SER A 172 -11.73 12.73 -20.23
CA SER A 172 -11.83 14.11 -19.73
C SER A 172 -10.60 14.98 -19.99
N SER A 173 -9.55 14.43 -20.61
CA SER A 173 -8.25 15.07 -20.79
C SER A 173 -7.61 14.70 -22.11
N LYS A 174 -6.68 15.54 -22.62
CA LYS A 174 -5.84 15.17 -23.74
C LYS A 174 -4.65 14.35 -23.23
N VAL A 175 -4.68 13.03 -23.42
CA VAL A 175 -3.67 12.12 -22.89
C VAL A 175 -2.63 11.75 -23.94
N THR A 176 -1.36 11.74 -23.57
CA THR A 176 -0.24 11.26 -24.40
C THR A 176 0.54 10.21 -23.58
N PRO A 177 0.40 8.91 -23.88
CA PRO A 177 1.23 7.88 -23.26
C PRO A 177 2.63 7.88 -23.84
N VAL A 178 3.65 7.70 -22.99
CA VAL A 178 5.07 7.59 -23.35
C VAL A 178 5.66 6.37 -22.68
N SER A 179 6.13 5.41 -23.49
CA SER A 179 6.81 4.20 -23.01
C SER A 179 8.19 4.07 -23.65
N TYR A 180 9.17 3.64 -22.84
CA TYR A 180 10.53 3.34 -23.31
C TYR A 180 10.69 1.91 -23.84
N THR A 181 9.72 1.04 -23.55
CA THR A 181 9.69 -0.34 -23.99
C THR A 181 8.43 -0.58 -24.79
N HIS A 182 8.46 -1.60 -25.67
CA HIS A 182 7.23 -2.05 -26.30
C HIS A 182 6.17 -2.32 -25.23
N LEU A 183 4.93 -1.88 -25.49
CA LEU A 183 3.77 -2.28 -24.72
C LEU A 183 3.85 -3.80 -24.57
N ARG A 184 3.93 -4.31 -23.35
CA ARG A 184 3.83 -5.75 -23.14
C ARG A 184 2.45 -6.16 -23.65
N ALA A 185 2.44 -6.97 -24.71
CA ALA A 185 1.24 -7.70 -25.04
C ALA A 185 0.85 -8.50 -23.79
N HIS A 186 -0.41 -8.47 -23.41
CA HIS A 186 -0.93 -9.31 -22.34
C HIS A 186 -0.46 -10.74 -22.60
N GLU A 187 0.40 -11.26 -21.75
CA GLU A 187 0.55 -12.69 -21.61
C GLU A 187 -0.75 -13.15 -20.95
N THR A 188 -1.72 -13.46 -21.79
CA THR A 188 -2.91 -14.20 -21.39
C THR A 188 -2.43 -15.58 -20.99
N CYS A 189 -2.34 -15.86 -19.69
CA CYS A 189 -2.40 -17.21 -19.16
C CYS A 189 -3.83 -17.68 -19.13
#